data_0f6cb9ccd39dab712eed549a77978252
#
_entry.id   0f6cb9ccd39dab712eed549a77978252
#
_cell.length_a   1.000
_cell.length_b   1.000
_cell.length_c   1.000
_cell.angle_alpha   90.00
_cell.angle_beta   90.00
_cell.angle_gamma   90.00
#
_symmetry.space_group_name_H-M   'P 1'
#
loop_
_entity.id
_entity.type
_entity.pdbx_description
1 polymer ?
#
loop_
_entity_poly.entity_id
_entity_poly.type
_entity_poly.pdbx_seq_one_letter_code
_entity_poly.pdbx_strand_id
1 'polypeptide(L)'
;MPSAAASPGSGSGHGPGHGSSHGHGGKPGHPGKPHKPGHPGKGQTASITVMGTSDLHGYIENWDYFKNAEYDDAAGNDVGLAKISGLVNQVRADRGVDNTLLIDAGDTIQGTSLTDYFANVEPITQTGEIHPMAAAMNAMDYDAAALGNHEFNYGTELLARFEEQVDFPLLAANAVDEATNEPAFTPYIIKTVKPKGGKPIKVGILGLTNPGIAIWDKGNVEGKLRFPGLVETAAEYVPQMKAAGADVVVVSAHSGTSGTSSYGDDLPLENAATRVAEEVPGIDAILVGHAHQEIPEHFVTNKATGEQVLLTEPLNWGMRLSVMDFELTKVRGKWDVTSASASLLNANTVEADPVVSDLVRDAHQRVIDYVNTPVGTATETMPAAESRYRDTAVIDFVNEVQIQAVERSLAGTPAGDLPVLSLAAPFSRTAVIPEGPVTIRDLAGLYVFPNTLYAVDMTGAQIREYLEYSAKYFNQTAPGAAVDPETLTNAGGTPDYNYDMFSGIGYDIDISAPVGERITNLTYDGAPLDPAQHFAVATNNYRQSGGGNFPHIATAPVLLNQQTEIRQLLIDYVVANQSINPADFAEENWRLVRAGVPVFG
;
A
#
# COMPACT_ATOMS: atom_id res chain seq x y z
N MET A 1 36.31 -23.02 5.25
CA MET A 1 37.53 -23.76 5.66
C MET A 1 38.54 -22.77 6.19
N PRO A 2 39.27 -23.17 7.21
CA PRO A 2 39.40 -22.40 8.44
C PRO A 2 40.85 -21.94 8.69
N SER A 3 41.07 -21.31 9.80
CA SER A 3 42.20 -21.49 10.74
C SER A 3 42.63 -20.16 11.30
N ALA A 4 42.62 -19.94 12.50
CA ALA A 4 43.12 -20.38 13.81
C ALA A 4 44.08 -19.28 14.33
N ALA A 5 43.74 -18.76 15.49
CA ALA A 5 44.32 -18.87 16.79
C ALA A 5 45.77 -18.41 17.03
N ALA A 6 45.96 -17.53 18.03
CA ALA A 6 46.82 -17.80 19.18
C ALA A 6 47.02 -16.57 20.08
N SER A 7 46.72 -16.71 21.37
CA SER A 7 47.37 -16.07 22.50
C SER A 7 48.65 -16.91 22.81
N PRO A 8 49.51 -16.62 23.78
CA PRO A 8 49.45 -15.83 25.03
C PRO A 8 50.76 -15.09 25.40
N GLY A 9 50.82 -14.46 26.57
CA GLY A 9 52.08 -14.05 27.17
C GLY A 9 51.95 -13.26 28.47
N SER A 10 52.16 -13.96 29.53
CA SER A 10 52.31 -13.57 30.93
C SER A 10 53.58 -12.81 31.24
N GLY A 11 53.59 -12.01 32.32
CA GLY A 11 54.79 -11.43 32.88
C GLY A 11 54.55 -10.76 34.24
N SER A 12 54.94 -11.44 35.26
CA SER A 12 54.98 -11.11 36.68
C SER A 12 56.18 -10.23 37.09
N GLY A 13 56.08 -9.55 38.23
CA GLY A 13 57.27 -8.99 38.90
C GLY A 13 56.99 -8.05 40.08
N HIS A 14 57.07 -8.50 41.15
CA HIS A 14 57.46 -8.28 42.56
C HIS A 14 57.93 -6.86 42.98
N GLY A 15 57.47 -6.43 44.17
CA GLY A 15 57.63 -5.63 45.33
C GLY A 15 59.10 -5.32 45.80
N PRO A 16 59.40 -4.99 47.11
CA PRO A 16 58.68 -4.13 48.06
C PRO A 16 59.63 -3.04 48.63
N GLY A 17 59.16 -2.17 49.50
CA GLY A 17 60.01 -1.24 50.21
C GLY A 17 59.34 -0.52 51.37
N HIS A 18 59.85 -0.85 52.57
CA HIS A 18 59.52 -0.31 53.88
C HIS A 18 59.98 1.12 54.09
N GLY A 19 59.29 1.84 55.00
CA GLY A 19 59.83 3.05 55.62
C GLY A 19 58.91 3.63 56.70
N SER A 20 59.20 3.32 57.93
CA SER A 20 58.56 3.80 59.16
C SER A 20 59.08 5.16 59.58
N SER A 21 58.30 6.06 60.21
CA SER A 21 58.60 6.71 61.50
C SER A 21 57.55 7.69 61.99
N HIS A 22 57.08 7.43 63.17
CA HIS A 22 56.73 8.17 64.39
C HIS A 22 56.27 9.63 64.36
N GLY A 23 55.19 9.91 65.07
CA GLY A 23 55.20 10.87 66.15
C GLY A 23 53.96 11.75 66.34
N HIS A 24 53.29 11.49 67.50
CA HIS A 24 52.53 12.41 68.40
C HIS A 24 51.09 12.86 68.05
N GLY A 25 50.11 12.38 68.69
CA GLY A 25 49.44 12.83 69.93
C GLY A 25 48.46 14.02 69.76
N GLY A 26 47.16 13.70 69.71
CA GLY A 26 46.09 14.66 69.89
C GLY A 26 44.76 13.95 70.18
N LYS A 27 44.08 14.33 71.26
CA LYS A 27 42.95 13.68 71.92
C LYS A 27 41.67 13.60 71.04
N PRO A 28 40.71 12.69 71.38
CA PRO A 28 39.66 12.17 70.47
C PRO A 28 38.44 13.07 70.36
N GLY A 29 38.06 13.41 69.14
CA GLY A 29 36.75 13.90 68.80
C GLY A 29 35.81 12.76 68.46
N HIS A 30 34.52 12.87 68.87
CA HIS A 30 33.49 11.87 68.69
C HIS A 30 33.38 11.34 67.22
N PRO A 31 33.14 10.03 67.03
CA PRO A 31 32.99 9.46 65.67
C PRO A 31 31.65 9.90 65.08
N GLY A 32 31.70 10.76 64.03
CA GLY A 32 30.63 10.96 63.13
C GLY A 32 30.24 9.64 62.46
N LYS A 33 28.97 9.30 62.46
CA LYS A 33 28.42 8.13 61.76
C LYS A 33 28.91 8.16 60.30
N PRO A 34 29.42 7.02 59.79
CA PRO A 34 29.78 6.97 58.38
C PRO A 34 28.53 7.16 57.51
N HIS A 35 28.51 8.18 56.65
CA HIS A 35 27.58 8.28 55.55
C HIS A 35 27.77 7.00 54.69
N LYS A 36 26.80 6.10 54.71
CA LYS A 36 26.71 5.05 53.73
C LYS A 36 26.64 5.70 52.37
N PRO A 37 27.50 5.35 51.40
CA PRO A 37 27.26 5.71 50.02
C PRO A 37 25.87 5.26 49.65
N GLY A 38 24.99 6.16 49.27
CA GLY A 38 23.70 5.78 48.73
C GLY A 38 23.97 4.88 47.54
N HIS A 39 23.45 3.65 47.57
CA HIS A 39 23.36 2.86 46.35
C HIS A 39 22.65 3.72 45.32
N PRO A 40 23.19 3.88 44.09
CA PRO A 40 22.40 4.45 43.02
C PRO A 40 21.13 3.62 42.94
N GLY A 41 19.99 4.26 43.24
CA GLY A 41 18.68 3.62 43.16
C GLY A 41 18.59 3.02 41.75
N LYS A 42 18.29 1.71 41.65
CA LYS A 42 17.93 1.12 40.36
C LYS A 42 16.84 2.00 39.76
N GLY A 43 17.10 2.64 38.61
CA GLY A 43 16.09 3.39 37.89
C GLY A 43 14.85 2.51 37.71
N GLN A 44 13.67 3.09 37.85
CA GLN A 44 12.44 2.36 37.58
C GLN A 44 12.43 1.99 36.10
N THR A 45 12.26 0.71 35.77
CA THR A 45 12.13 0.21 34.39
C THR A 45 10.68 -0.17 34.10
N ALA A 46 10.29 -0.12 32.84
CA ALA A 46 9.01 -0.60 32.33
C ALA A 46 9.17 -1.05 30.88
N SER A 47 8.26 -1.90 30.41
CA SER A 47 8.17 -2.30 29.01
C SER A 47 6.74 -2.07 28.50
N ILE A 48 6.62 -1.71 27.24
CA ILE A 48 5.36 -1.61 26.50
C ILE A 48 5.52 -2.22 25.12
N THR A 49 4.41 -2.66 24.55
CA THR A 49 4.37 -3.24 23.20
C THR A 49 3.37 -2.46 22.35
N VAL A 50 3.76 -2.08 21.13
CA VAL A 50 2.85 -1.55 20.11
C VAL A 50 2.77 -2.56 18.99
N MET A 51 1.56 -3.07 18.74
CA MET A 51 1.25 -3.96 17.62
C MET A 51 0.79 -3.13 16.42
N GLY A 52 1.09 -3.59 15.21
CA GLY A 52 0.75 -2.86 14.01
C GLY A 52 0.29 -3.74 12.86
N THR A 53 -0.74 -3.28 12.14
CA THR A 53 -1.19 -3.79 10.84
C THR A 53 -1.04 -2.70 9.78
N SER A 54 -1.06 -3.08 8.52
CA SER A 54 -1.07 -2.18 7.37
C SER A 54 -1.68 -2.87 6.17
N ASP A 55 -2.20 -2.09 5.23
CA ASP A 55 -2.61 -2.57 3.91
C ASP A 55 -3.56 -3.78 3.99
N LEU A 56 -4.56 -3.69 4.87
CA LEU A 56 -5.53 -4.77 5.10
C LEU A 56 -6.44 -5.01 3.89
N HIS A 57 -6.72 -3.97 3.10
CA HIS A 57 -7.44 -4.04 1.83
C HIS A 57 -8.75 -4.87 1.87
N GLY A 58 -9.47 -4.85 3.00
CA GLY A 58 -10.73 -5.56 3.15
C GLY A 58 -10.62 -7.05 3.43
N TYR A 59 -9.42 -7.57 3.71
CA TYR A 59 -9.25 -8.98 4.10
C TYR A 59 -9.58 -9.17 5.59
N ILE A 60 -10.75 -9.72 5.88
CA ILE A 60 -11.16 -10.12 7.25
C ILE A 60 -10.97 -11.62 7.44
N GLU A 61 -11.51 -12.41 6.52
CA GLU A 61 -11.34 -13.86 6.48
C GLU A 61 -10.17 -14.27 5.59
N ASN A 62 -9.66 -15.49 5.76
CA ASN A 62 -8.69 -16.08 4.84
C ASN A 62 -9.39 -16.50 3.54
N TRP A 63 -9.83 -15.54 2.74
CA TRP A 63 -10.70 -15.78 1.59
C TRP A 63 -10.37 -14.92 0.38
N ASP A 64 -10.26 -15.56 -0.79
CA ASP A 64 -10.16 -14.90 -2.09
C ASP A 64 -11.53 -14.90 -2.78
N TYR A 65 -12.20 -13.74 -2.80
CA TYR A 65 -13.51 -13.60 -3.41
C TYR A 65 -13.49 -13.78 -4.93
N PHE A 66 -12.37 -13.52 -5.60
CA PHE A 66 -12.25 -13.71 -7.05
C PHE A 66 -12.13 -15.20 -7.42
N LYS A 67 -11.47 -16.00 -6.58
CA LYS A 67 -11.41 -17.45 -6.73
C LYS A 67 -12.56 -18.18 -6.05
N ASN A 68 -13.28 -17.53 -5.16
CA ASN A 68 -14.30 -18.10 -4.28
C ASN A 68 -13.75 -19.31 -3.50
N ALA A 69 -12.63 -19.14 -2.88
CA ALA A 69 -11.90 -20.15 -2.13
C ALA A 69 -11.06 -19.51 -1.01
N GLU A 70 -10.57 -20.33 -0.10
CA GLU A 70 -9.54 -19.88 0.84
C GLU A 70 -8.37 -19.28 0.08
N TYR A 71 -7.82 -18.18 0.61
CA TYR A 71 -6.65 -17.54 0.02
C TYR A 71 -5.44 -18.49 0.11
N ASP A 72 -4.71 -18.62 -0.98
CA ASP A 72 -3.46 -19.38 -1.08
C ASP A 72 -2.59 -18.74 -2.16
N ASP A 73 -1.35 -18.46 -1.84
CA ASP A 73 -0.35 -17.95 -2.76
C ASP A 73 0.84 -18.93 -2.90
N ALA A 74 1.78 -18.62 -3.77
CA ALA A 74 2.96 -19.47 -4.01
C ALA A 74 3.87 -19.62 -2.78
N ALA A 75 3.76 -18.73 -1.80
CA ALA A 75 4.49 -18.77 -0.53
C ALA A 75 3.69 -19.47 0.57
N GLY A 76 2.42 -19.83 0.31
CA GLY A 76 1.52 -20.47 1.28
C GLY A 76 1.15 -19.53 2.40
N ASN A 77 0.94 -18.24 2.12
CA ASN A 77 0.50 -17.28 3.13
C ASN A 77 -1.01 -17.41 3.37
N ASP A 78 -1.40 -17.30 4.64
CA ASP A 78 -2.75 -16.99 5.05
C ASP A 78 -2.91 -15.48 5.22
N VAL A 79 -4.13 -14.99 5.06
CA VAL A 79 -4.51 -13.58 5.18
C VAL A 79 -5.66 -13.39 6.17
N GLY A 80 -5.94 -12.15 6.50
CA GLY A 80 -7.19 -11.76 7.14
C GLY A 80 -7.08 -11.33 8.58
N LEU A 81 -7.91 -10.35 8.89
CA LEU A 81 -7.97 -9.69 10.19
C LEU A 81 -8.41 -10.64 11.31
N ALA A 82 -9.20 -11.67 11.00
CA ALA A 82 -9.60 -12.69 11.95
C ALA A 82 -8.40 -13.51 12.46
N LYS A 83 -7.41 -13.81 11.60
CA LYS A 83 -6.16 -14.45 12.02
C LYS A 83 -5.26 -13.48 12.79
N ILE A 84 -5.17 -12.23 12.35
CA ILE A 84 -4.46 -11.18 13.08
C ILE A 84 -5.04 -11.01 14.49
N SER A 85 -6.36 -11.10 14.68
CA SER A 85 -6.99 -11.08 16.01
C SER A 85 -6.47 -12.20 16.91
N GLY A 86 -6.28 -13.41 16.36
CA GLY A 86 -5.67 -14.53 17.07
C GLY A 86 -4.25 -14.19 17.57
N LEU A 87 -3.41 -13.58 16.72
CA LEU A 87 -2.06 -13.13 17.09
C LEU A 87 -2.08 -12.00 18.14
N VAL A 88 -2.95 -10.99 17.96
CA VAL A 88 -3.14 -9.90 18.92
C VAL A 88 -3.51 -10.44 20.29
N ASN A 89 -4.44 -11.41 20.35
CA ASN A 89 -4.86 -12.05 21.60
C ASN A 89 -3.70 -12.80 22.27
N GLN A 90 -2.83 -13.47 21.51
CA GLN A 90 -1.63 -14.11 22.05
C GLN A 90 -0.67 -13.08 22.65
N VAL A 91 -0.36 -12.00 21.92
CA VAL A 91 0.53 -10.93 22.42
C VAL A 91 -0.05 -10.29 23.68
N ARG A 92 -1.36 -9.98 23.69
CA ARG A 92 -2.05 -9.42 24.87
C ARG A 92 -2.02 -10.37 26.07
N ALA A 93 -2.13 -11.67 25.83
CA ALA A 93 -2.02 -12.67 26.90
C ALA A 93 -0.59 -12.73 27.48
N ASP A 94 0.43 -12.63 26.64
CA ASP A 94 1.83 -12.72 27.05
C ASP A 94 2.36 -11.43 27.69
N ARG A 95 2.04 -10.27 27.11
CA ARG A 95 2.53 -8.95 27.51
C ARG A 95 1.62 -8.26 28.54
N GLY A 96 0.33 -8.63 28.57
CA GLY A 96 -0.75 -7.98 29.33
C GLY A 96 -1.45 -6.87 28.52
N VAL A 97 -2.78 -6.90 28.49
CA VAL A 97 -3.62 -5.94 27.74
C VAL A 97 -3.26 -4.48 28.10
N ASP A 98 -3.05 -4.17 29.39
CA ASP A 98 -2.69 -2.82 29.85
C ASP A 98 -1.29 -2.35 29.40
N ASN A 99 -0.48 -3.23 28.80
CA ASN A 99 0.88 -2.94 28.34
C ASN A 99 0.96 -2.85 26.81
N THR A 100 -0.15 -3.07 26.10
CA THR A 100 -0.18 -3.18 24.63
C THR A 100 -1.03 -2.09 24.02
N LEU A 101 -0.67 -1.65 22.83
CA LEU A 101 -1.47 -0.84 21.91
C LEU A 101 -1.56 -1.58 20.58
N LEU A 102 -2.63 -1.33 19.83
CA LEU A 102 -2.84 -1.85 18.48
C LEU A 102 -3.16 -0.70 17.53
N ILE A 103 -2.35 -0.52 16.48
CA ILE A 103 -2.50 0.55 15.50
C ILE A 103 -2.49 0.00 14.08
N ASP A 104 -2.97 0.79 13.13
CA ASP A 104 -2.96 0.45 11.71
C ASP A 104 -2.29 1.56 10.90
N ALA A 105 -1.64 1.22 9.78
CA ALA A 105 -0.98 2.18 8.91
C ALA A 105 -1.74 2.49 7.60
N GLY A 106 -3.04 2.14 7.54
CA GLY A 106 -3.93 2.55 6.45
C GLY A 106 -4.10 1.50 5.35
N ASP A 107 -4.86 1.88 4.33
CA ASP A 107 -5.34 1.03 3.24
C ASP A 107 -6.23 -0.12 3.73
N THR A 108 -7.33 0.27 4.36
CA THR A 108 -8.24 -0.66 5.03
C THR A 108 -9.49 -0.96 4.21
N ILE A 109 -10.14 0.06 3.62
CA ILE A 109 -11.52 -0.04 3.12
C ILE A 109 -11.65 -0.26 1.60
N GLN A 110 -10.56 -0.52 0.88
CA GLN A 110 -10.57 -0.84 -0.54
C GLN A 110 -9.65 -2.04 -0.82
N GLY A 111 -10.05 -2.93 -1.75
CA GLY A 111 -9.21 -4.01 -2.28
C GLY A 111 -9.95 -5.31 -2.58
N THR A 112 -10.84 -5.76 -1.72
CA THR A 112 -11.63 -6.98 -1.95
C THR A 112 -13.05 -6.67 -2.44
N SER A 113 -13.74 -7.70 -2.95
CA SER A 113 -15.17 -7.60 -3.25
C SER A 113 -16.03 -7.29 -2.01
N LEU A 114 -15.52 -7.55 -0.79
CA LEU A 114 -16.20 -7.19 0.44
C LEU A 114 -16.30 -5.67 0.57
N THR A 115 -15.17 -4.97 0.46
CA THR A 115 -15.15 -3.51 0.58
C THR A 115 -15.91 -2.82 -0.55
N ASP A 116 -15.79 -3.36 -1.77
CA ASP A 116 -16.53 -2.88 -2.93
C ASP A 116 -18.06 -3.02 -2.75
N TYR A 117 -18.53 -4.14 -2.21
CA TYR A 117 -19.94 -4.38 -1.96
C TYR A 117 -20.54 -3.34 -1.01
N PHE A 118 -19.87 -3.04 0.09
CA PHE A 118 -20.32 -2.07 1.08
C PHE A 118 -20.03 -0.61 0.69
N ALA A 119 -19.31 -0.40 -0.40
CA ALA A 119 -19.11 0.92 -0.99
C ALA A 119 -20.08 1.21 -2.13
N ASN A 120 -20.36 0.25 -3.01
CA ASN A 120 -21.03 0.46 -4.30
C ASN A 120 -22.36 -0.30 -4.45
N VAL A 121 -22.49 -1.51 -3.89
CA VAL A 121 -23.68 -2.37 -4.07
C VAL A 121 -24.71 -2.12 -2.97
N GLU A 122 -24.30 -2.21 -1.72
CA GLU A 122 -25.07 -1.81 -0.53
C GLU A 122 -24.30 -0.76 0.29
N PRO A 123 -24.18 0.48 -0.24
CA PRO A 123 -23.33 1.51 0.37
C PRO A 123 -23.71 1.81 1.82
N ILE A 124 -22.71 1.81 2.71
CA ILE A 124 -22.92 2.17 4.13
C ILE A 124 -23.49 3.57 4.31
N THR A 125 -23.26 4.47 3.35
CA THR A 125 -23.83 5.82 3.30
C THR A 125 -25.35 5.82 3.09
N GLN A 126 -25.90 4.77 2.48
CA GLN A 126 -27.34 4.63 2.19
C GLN A 126 -28.04 3.66 3.13
N THR A 127 -27.41 2.51 3.41
CA THR A 127 -28.00 1.46 4.25
C THR A 127 -27.93 1.79 5.74
N GLY A 128 -26.91 2.53 6.15
CA GLY A 128 -26.61 2.76 7.55
C GLY A 128 -26.03 1.54 8.28
N GLU A 129 -25.74 0.45 7.57
CA GLU A 129 -25.06 -0.72 8.14
C GLU A 129 -23.62 -0.36 8.55
N ILE A 130 -23.09 -1.10 9.52
CA ILE A 130 -21.70 -0.95 9.92
C ILE A 130 -20.82 -1.66 8.88
N HIS A 131 -19.80 -0.95 8.40
CA HIS A 131 -18.81 -1.52 7.49
C HIS A 131 -18.11 -2.74 8.15
N PRO A 132 -17.99 -3.90 7.50
CA PRO A 132 -17.41 -5.09 8.12
C PRO A 132 -16.00 -4.88 8.69
N MET A 133 -15.15 -4.07 8.02
CA MET A 133 -13.84 -3.71 8.55
C MET A 133 -13.96 -2.91 9.85
N ALA A 134 -14.87 -1.93 9.93
CA ALA A 134 -15.12 -1.18 11.17
C ALA A 134 -15.57 -2.10 12.31
N ALA A 135 -16.51 -3.02 12.02
CA ALA A 135 -16.98 -3.98 13.01
C ALA A 135 -15.84 -4.89 13.54
N ALA A 136 -15.00 -5.41 12.64
CA ALA A 136 -13.87 -6.27 12.99
C ALA A 136 -12.80 -5.50 13.80
N MET A 137 -12.39 -4.31 13.34
CA MET A 137 -11.38 -3.51 14.02
C MET A 137 -11.86 -3.01 15.40
N ASN A 138 -13.13 -2.64 15.54
CA ASN A 138 -13.72 -2.28 16.84
C ASN A 138 -13.69 -3.46 17.81
N ALA A 139 -14.04 -4.67 17.34
CA ALA A 139 -13.99 -5.89 18.17
C ALA A 139 -12.57 -6.27 18.63
N MET A 140 -11.56 -5.82 17.90
CA MET A 140 -10.15 -6.03 18.24
C MET A 140 -9.56 -4.94 19.14
N ASP A 141 -10.34 -3.91 19.51
CA ASP A 141 -9.89 -2.77 20.32
C ASP A 141 -8.64 -2.09 19.69
N TYR A 142 -8.74 -1.62 18.44
CA TYR A 142 -7.71 -0.75 17.85
C TYR A 142 -7.63 0.57 18.62
N ASP A 143 -6.42 1.09 18.77
CA ASP A 143 -6.18 2.38 19.46
C ASP A 143 -6.17 3.57 18.52
N ALA A 144 -5.77 3.37 17.27
CA ALA A 144 -5.77 4.33 16.17
C ALA A 144 -5.50 3.65 14.84
N ALA A 145 -5.88 4.28 13.72
CA ALA A 145 -5.43 3.93 12.38
C ALA A 145 -5.00 5.19 11.63
N ALA A 146 -3.87 5.14 10.91
CA ALA A 146 -3.57 6.15 9.92
C ALA A 146 -4.45 5.95 8.68
N LEU A 147 -4.64 6.98 7.88
CA LEU A 147 -5.26 6.85 6.56
C LEU A 147 -4.19 6.52 5.53
N GLY A 148 -4.46 5.53 4.68
CA GLY A 148 -3.71 5.29 3.47
C GLY A 148 -4.32 6.02 2.27
N ASN A 149 -3.86 5.72 1.06
CA ASN A 149 -4.42 6.31 -0.15
C ASN A 149 -5.75 5.66 -0.54
N HIS A 150 -5.91 4.39 -0.26
CA HIS A 150 -7.11 3.65 -0.64
C HIS A 150 -8.34 3.97 0.24
N GLU A 151 -8.21 4.70 1.31
CA GLU A 151 -9.33 5.28 2.05
C GLU A 151 -10.10 6.34 1.24
N PHE A 152 -9.48 6.95 0.23
CA PHE A 152 -10.07 8.02 -0.57
C PHE A 152 -10.74 7.54 -1.85
N ASN A 153 -10.56 6.27 -2.25
CA ASN A 153 -11.05 5.73 -3.54
C ASN A 153 -12.57 5.82 -3.70
N TYR A 154 -13.33 5.55 -2.64
CA TYR A 154 -14.80 5.61 -2.66
C TYR A 154 -15.36 6.99 -2.27
N GLY A 155 -14.49 8.01 -2.24
CA GLY A 155 -14.85 9.39 -1.94
C GLY A 155 -14.90 9.74 -0.46
N THR A 156 -14.84 11.04 -0.20
CA THR A 156 -14.79 11.58 1.18
C THR A 156 -16.08 11.37 1.98
N GLU A 157 -17.23 11.15 1.33
CA GLU A 157 -18.50 10.89 2.02
C GLU A 157 -18.50 9.48 2.65
N LEU A 158 -18.04 8.47 1.92
CA LEU A 158 -17.93 7.11 2.46
C LEU A 158 -16.87 7.06 3.56
N LEU A 159 -15.73 7.72 3.37
CA LEU A 159 -14.68 7.81 4.40
C LEU A 159 -15.20 8.46 5.68
N ALA A 160 -15.95 9.56 5.59
CA ALA A 160 -16.56 10.20 6.76
C ALA A 160 -17.56 9.25 7.46
N ARG A 161 -18.34 8.49 6.68
CA ARG A 161 -19.25 7.50 7.25
C ARG A 161 -18.52 6.35 7.93
N PHE A 162 -17.41 5.89 7.39
CA PHE A 162 -16.54 4.89 8.02
C PHE A 162 -15.91 5.42 9.31
N GLU A 163 -15.41 6.66 9.33
CA GLU A 163 -14.88 7.33 10.53
C GLU A 163 -15.91 7.40 11.67
N GLU A 164 -17.19 7.66 11.36
CA GLU A 164 -18.27 7.63 12.35
C GLU A 164 -18.54 6.25 12.96
N GLN A 165 -18.11 5.17 12.29
CA GLN A 165 -18.39 3.78 12.67
C GLN A 165 -17.26 3.12 13.47
N VAL A 166 -16.04 3.67 13.44
CA VAL A 166 -14.92 3.14 14.22
C VAL A 166 -14.88 3.75 15.61
N ASP A 167 -14.52 2.94 16.61
CA ASP A 167 -14.42 3.35 18.02
C ASP A 167 -13.05 3.99 18.38
N PHE A 168 -12.20 4.21 17.36
CA PHE A 168 -10.86 4.77 17.47
C PHE A 168 -10.67 5.89 16.44
N PRO A 169 -9.74 6.84 16.67
CA PRO A 169 -9.52 7.93 15.74
C PRO A 169 -8.79 7.47 14.47
N LEU A 170 -9.23 8.00 13.32
CA LEU A 170 -8.49 7.99 12.08
C LEU A 170 -7.50 9.16 12.07
N LEU A 171 -6.24 8.89 11.72
CA LEU A 171 -5.14 9.84 11.83
C LEU A 171 -4.58 10.19 10.44
N ALA A 172 -4.50 11.49 10.12
CA ALA A 172 -3.81 11.98 8.93
C ALA A 172 -3.37 13.44 9.11
N ALA A 173 -2.23 13.66 9.73
CA ALA A 173 -1.73 15.01 10.04
C ALA A 173 -1.47 15.86 8.80
N ASN A 174 -1.13 15.23 7.67
CA ASN A 174 -0.86 15.88 6.39
C ASN A 174 -2.03 15.81 5.39
N ALA A 175 -3.23 15.38 5.80
CA ALA A 175 -4.45 15.63 5.03
C ALA A 175 -5.07 16.94 5.53
N VAL A 176 -4.88 18.02 4.77
CA VAL A 176 -5.21 19.39 5.19
C VAL A 176 -6.40 19.89 4.38
N ASP A 177 -7.43 20.38 5.06
CA ASP A 177 -8.59 21.02 4.43
C ASP A 177 -8.17 22.34 3.77
N GLU A 178 -8.43 22.49 2.47
CA GLU A 178 -8.01 23.66 1.70
C GLU A 178 -8.71 24.96 2.10
N ALA A 179 -9.94 24.87 2.60
CA ALA A 179 -10.71 26.06 2.96
C ALA A 179 -10.28 26.64 4.31
N THR A 180 -9.93 25.78 5.28
CA THR A 180 -9.55 26.17 6.64
C THR A 180 -8.05 26.22 6.86
N ASN A 181 -7.27 25.49 6.05
CA ASN A 181 -5.84 25.26 6.23
C ASN A 181 -5.49 24.53 7.54
N GLU A 182 -6.43 23.79 8.10
CA GLU A 182 -6.26 22.96 9.29
C GLU A 182 -6.29 21.47 8.89
N PRO A 183 -5.75 20.55 9.70
CA PRO A 183 -5.87 19.12 9.44
C PRO A 183 -7.34 18.70 9.32
N ALA A 184 -7.69 17.98 8.27
CA ALA A 184 -9.04 17.46 8.04
C ALA A 184 -9.38 16.28 8.98
N PHE A 185 -8.37 15.57 9.42
CA PHE A 185 -8.47 14.44 10.36
C PHE A 185 -7.63 14.69 11.60
N THR A 186 -7.83 13.87 12.65
CA THR A 186 -7.00 13.96 13.87
C THR A 186 -5.52 13.78 13.52
N PRO A 187 -4.63 14.76 13.82
CA PRO A 187 -3.22 14.63 13.43
C PRO A 187 -2.46 13.58 14.24
N TYR A 188 -2.69 13.55 15.56
CA TYR A 188 -2.07 12.59 16.47
C TYR A 188 -2.92 12.40 17.74
N ILE A 189 -2.63 11.33 18.47
CA ILE A 189 -3.19 11.09 19.81
C ILE A 189 -2.08 10.82 20.82
N ILE A 190 -2.42 10.92 22.12
CA ILE A 190 -1.55 10.47 23.22
C ILE A 190 -2.32 9.49 24.07
N LYS A 191 -1.97 8.22 23.99
CA LYS A 191 -2.51 7.13 24.82
C LYS A 191 -1.68 6.96 26.08
N THR A 192 -2.34 6.61 27.17
CA THR A 192 -1.68 6.32 28.45
C THR A 192 -1.72 4.81 28.69
N VAL A 193 -0.57 4.19 28.60
CA VAL A 193 -0.34 2.79 28.95
C VAL A 193 -0.01 2.70 30.43
N LYS A 194 -0.58 1.71 31.16
CA LYS A 194 -0.39 1.55 32.61
C LYS A 194 0.18 0.16 32.92
N PRO A 195 1.51 -0.06 32.73
CA PRO A 195 2.13 -1.32 33.02
C PRO A 195 1.84 -1.80 34.44
N LYS A 196 1.57 -3.09 34.61
CA LYS A 196 1.22 -3.69 35.91
C LYS A 196 2.30 -3.40 36.97
N GLY A 197 1.95 -2.65 38.00
CA GLY A 197 2.89 -2.23 39.05
C GLY A 197 3.85 -1.10 38.65
N GLY A 198 3.73 -0.57 37.43
CA GLY A 198 4.51 0.55 36.90
C GLY A 198 3.80 1.89 37.04
N LYS A 199 4.51 2.97 36.67
CA LYS A 199 3.89 4.29 36.48
C LYS A 199 3.41 4.41 35.04
N PRO A 200 2.36 5.23 34.80
CA PRO A 200 1.87 5.48 33.45
C PRO A 200 2.98 5.93 32.51
N ILE A 201 2.89 5.47 31.26
CA ILE A 201 3.73 5.84 30.12
C ILE A 201 2.79 6.44 29.07
N LYS A 202 3.16 7.58 28.53
CA LYS A 202 2.41 8.23 27.47
C LYS A 202 3.02 7.91 26.12
N VAL A 203 2.27 7.27 25.27
CA VAL A 203 2.65 6.95 23.88
C VAL A 203 1.92 7.92 22.96
N GLY A 204 2.67 8.73 22.24
CA GLY A 204 2.15 9.58 21.17
C GLY A 204 2.13 8.78 19.86
N ILE A 205 1.02 8.82 19.13
CA ILE A 205 0.83 8.18 17.84
C ILE A 205 0.47 9.25 16.83
N LEU A 206 1.36 9.46 15.84
CA LEU A 206 1.18 10.41 14.73
C LEU A 206 0.75 9.65 13.48
N GLY A 207 -0.30 10.08 12.78
CA GLY A 207 -0.68 9.51 11.49
C GLY A 207 -0.20 10.36 10.32
N LEU A 208 0.39 9.71 9.31
CA LEU A 208 0.83 10.34 8.06
C LEU A 208 0.31 9.54 6.88
N THR A 209 -0.32 10.23 5.93
CA THR A 209 -0.83 9.64 4.69
C THR A 209 0.02 10.00 3.48
N ASN A 210 -0.25 9.38 2.33
CA ASN A 210 0.55 9.53 1.12
C ASN A 210 0.20 10.80 0.33
N PRO A 211 1.18 11.63 -0.08
CA PRO A 211 0.90 12.80 -0.93
C PRO A 211 0.34 12.46 -2.32
N GLY A 212 0.59 11.25 -2.82
CA GLY A 212 0.10 10.78 -4.12
C GLY A 212 -1.41 10.74 -4.26
N ILE A 213 -2.16 10.78 -3.16
CA ILE A 213 -3.63 10.89 -3.13
C ILE A 213 -4.12 12.08 -3.99
N ALA A 214 -3.38 13.20 -3.97
CA ALA A 214 -3.71 14.37 -4.78
C ALA A 214 -3.76 14.08 -6.29
N ILE A 215 -3.09 13.03 -6.75
CA ILE A 215 -3.10 12.56 -8.13
C ILE A 215 -4.04 11.35 -8.28
N TRP A 216 -3.84 10.31 -7.46
CA TRP A 216 -4.55 9.03 -7.63
C TRP A 216 -6.05 9.15 -7.40
N ASP A 217 -6.45 10.01 -6.46
CA ASP A 217 -7.84 10.26 -6.07
C ASP A 217 -8.28 11.70 -6.37
N LYS A 218 -7.66 12.33 -7.35
CA LYS A 218 -7.91 13.73 -7.70
C LYS A 218 -9.41 14.06 -7.80
N GLY A 219 -10.21 13.20 -8.45
CA GLY A 219 -11.65 13.39 -8.58
C GLY A 219 -12.40 13.48 -7.24
N ASN A 220 -11.86 12.88 -6.18
CA ASN A 220 -12.46 12.84 -4.84
C ASN A 220 -11.96 13.96 -3.93
N VAL A 221 -10.72 14.45 -4.12
CA VAL A 221 -10.03 15.33 -3.16
C VAL A 221 -9.73 16.73 -3.68
N GLU A 222 -9.68 16.97 -5.01
CA GLU A 222 -9.36 18.28 -5.61
C GLU A 222 -10.30 19.39 -5.10
N GLY A 223 -9.72 20.51 -4.65
CA GLY A 223 -10.47 21.63 -4.08
C GLY A 223 -11.05 21.38 -2.69
N LYS A 224 -10.75 20.24 -2.08
CA LYS A 224 -11.16 19.89 -0.71
C LYS A 224 -9.95 19.67 0.20
N LEU A 225 -8.98 18.86 -0.25
CA LEU A 225 -7.83 18.44 0.54
C LEU A 225 -6.51 18.66 -0.22
N ARG A 226 -5.47 19.01 0.52
CA ARG A 226 -4.08 18.99 0.06
C ARG A 226 -3.23 18.11 0.97
N PHE A 227 -2.13 17.58 0.45
CA PHE A 227 -1.29 16.61 1.12
C PHE A 227 0.18 17.08 1.18
N PRO A 228 0.56 17.89 2.18
CA PRO A 228 1.97 18.26 2.44
C PRO A 228 2.87 17.04 2.65
N GLY A 229 4.19 17.27 2.54
CA GLY A 229 5.19 16.23 2.73
C GLY A 229 5.23 15.66 4.15
N LEU A 230 5.58 14.39 4.25
CA LEU A 230 5.61 13.68 5.52
C LEU A 230 6.68 14.23 6.47
N VAL A 231 7.85 14.60 5.95
CA VAL A 231 8.97 15.10 6.75
C VAL A 231 8.61 16.43 7.41
N GLU A 232 8.08 17.37 6.64
CA GLU A 232 7.67 18.70 7.10
C GLU A 232 6.57 18.59 8.15
N THR A 233 5.59 17.73 7.89
CA THR A 233 4.46 17.50 8.81
C THR A 233 4.93 16.84 10.11
N ALA A 234 5.75 15.80 10.04
CA ALA A 234 6.31 15.17 11.24
C ALA A 234 7.17 16.15 12.06
N ALA A 235 7.98 17.00 11.38
CA ALA A 235 8.78 18.03 12.05
C ALA A 235 7.93 19.08 12.76
N GLU A 236 6.69 19.31 12.34
CA GLU A 236 5.74 20.18 13.02
C GLU A 236 5.12 19.50 14.25
N TYR A 237 4.63 18.26 14.12
CA TYR A 237 3.82 17.64 15.17
C TYR A 237 4.62 16.88 16.24
N VAL A 238 5.77 16.27 15.93
CA VAL A 238 6.55 15.53 16.92
C VAL A 238 6.98 16.41 18.11
N PRO A 239 7.47 17.66 17.93
CA PRO A 239 7.74 18.55 19.06
C PRO A 239 6.49 18.88 19.90
N GLN A 240 5.31 19.01 19.28
CA GLN A 240 4.06 19.25 19.98
C GLN A 240 3.69 18.06 20.88
N MET A 241 3.82 16.82 20.36
CA MET A 241 3.58 15.58 21.12
C MET A 241 4.52 15.47 22.32
N LYS A 242 5.82 15.71 22.12
CA LYS A 242 6.82 15.73 23.23
C LYS A 242 6.49 16.82 24.25
N ALA A 243 6.04 18.02 23.82
CA ALA A 243 5.61 19.11 24.72
C ALA A 243 4.32 18.76 25.48
N ALA A 244 3.41 18.01 24.89
CA ALA A 244 2.20 17.47 25.54
C ALA A 244 2.51 16.30 26.48
N GLY A 245 3.78 15.86 26.51
CA GLY A 245 4.32 14.91 27.47
C GLY A 245 4.35 13.46 26.97
N ALA A 246 4.41 13.23 25.68
CA ALA A 246 4.68 11.90 25.13
C ALA A 246 6.07 11.42 25.56
N ASP A 247 6.12 10.26 26.21
CA ASP A 247 7.35 9.58 26.62
C ASP A 247 7.92 8.78 25.42
N VAL A 248 7.05 8.11 24.67
CA VAL A 248 7.36 7.37 23.42
C VAL A 248 6.58 8.02 22.27
N VAL A 249 7.20 8.15 21.09
CA VAL A 249 6.54 8.62 19.86
C VAL A 249 6.65 7.54 18.79
N VAL A 250 5.49 7.06 18.35
CA VAL A 250 5.35 6.14 17.22
C VAL A 250 4.66 6.90 16.08
N VAL A 251 5.21 6.80 14.89
CA VAL A 251 4.57 7.31 13.68
C VAL A 251 3.92 6.13 12.95
N SER A 252 2.66 6.26 12.61
CA SER A 252 1.97 5.35 11.69
C SER A 252 1.96 6.04 10.33
N ALA A 253 2.77 5.55 9.37
CA ALA A 253 3.01 6.22 8.11
C ALA A 253 2.61 5.33 6.94
N HIS A 254 1.59 5.77 6.19
CA HIS A 254 1.24 5.13 4.93
C HIS A 254 2.15 5.63 3.80
N SER A 255 3.39 5.16 3.81
CA SER A 255 4.45 5.57 2.89
C SER A 255 5.57 4.56 2.96
N GLY A 256 6.06 4.08 1.83
CA GLY A 256 7.21 3.15 1.78
C GLY A 256 8.47 3.73 2.39
N THR A 257 9.44 2.86 2.67
CA THR A 257 10.69 3.25 3.33
C THR A 257 11.52 4.21 2.48
N SER A 258 11.67 3.91 1.18
CA SER A 258 12.45 4.72 0.22
C SER A 258 12.12 4.30 -1.21
N GLY A 259 12.46 5.14 -2.16
CA GLY A 259 12.25 4.87 -3.58
C GLY A 259 11.87 6.12 -4.35
N THR A 260 11.72 5.97 -5.66
CA THR A 260 11.20 7.03 -6.54
C THR A 260 9.68 7.09 -6.43
N SER A 261 9.13 8.29 -6.46
CA SER A 261 7.67 8.46 -6.54
C SER A 261 7.14 7.98 -7.89
N SER A 262 5.97 7.34 -7.88
CA SER A 262 5.28 6.90 -9.11
C SER A 262 4.80 8.07 -9.97
N TYR A 263 4.74 9.26 -9.41
CA TYR A 263 4.35 10.53 -10.04
C TYR A 263 5.54 11.50 -10.25
N GLY A 264 6.78 11.05 -10.12
CA GLY A 264 7.98 11.89 -10.28
C GLY A 264 8.16 12.91 -9.16
N ASP A 265 8.54 14.15 -9.53
CA ASP A 265 8.87 15.23 -8.59
C ASP A 265 7.73 16.28 -8.45
N ASP A 266 6.54 16.02 -9.00
CA ASP A 266 5.43 16.98 -9.01
C ASP A 266 4.78 17.18 -7.63
N LEU A 267 4.90 16.19 -6.74
CA LEU A 267 4.42 16.20 -5.37
C LEU A 267 5.57 15.85 -4.40
N PRO A 268 5.36 16.06 -3.08
CA PRO A 268 6.29 15.53 -2.07
C PRO A 268 6.50 14.03 -2.22
N LEU A 269 7.62 13.51 -1.67
CA LEU A 269 8.00 12.11 -1.82
C LEU A 269 6.91 11.13 -1.38
N GLU A 270 6.63 10.14 -2.24
CA GLU A 270 5.73 9.02 -1.98
C GLU A 270 6.29 8.08 -0.90
N ASN A 271 7.58 7.72 -1.01
CA ASN A 271 8.26 6.76 -0.16
C ASN A 271 9.26 7.49 0.76
N ALA A 272 8.77 8.05 1.87
CA ALA A 272 9.49 9.00 2.70
C ALA A 272 9.78 8.54 4.14
N ALA A 273 9.37 7.31 4.57
CA ALA A 273 9.47 6.90 5.96
C ALA A 273 10.91 6.92 6.51
N THR A 274 11.90 6.49 5.71
CA THR A 274 13.32 6.59 6.08
C THR A 274 13.75 8.05 6.28
N ARG A 275 13.29 8.97 5.41
CA ARG A 275 13.63 10.40 5.56
C ARG A 275 12.99 11.03 6.78
N VAL A 276 11.76 10.64 7.13
CA VAL A 276 11.12 11.06 8.39
C VAL A 276 11.96 10.63 9.58
N ALA A 277 12.42 9.38 9.61
CA ALA A 277 13.31 8.87 10.67
C ALA A 277 14.65 9.61 10.74
N GLU A 278 15.28 9.85 9.59
CA GLU A 278 16.58 10.51 9.49
C GLU A 278 16.54 11.99 9.89
N GLU A 279 15.48 12.71 9.53
CA GLU A 279 15.44 14.18 9.59
C GLU A 279 14.63 14.72 10.77
N VAL A 280 13.67 13.94 11.31
CA VAL A 280 12.82 14.40 12.42
C VAL A 280 13.25 13.80 13.75
N PRO A 281 13.84 14.60 14.68
CA PRO A 281 14.27 14.11 15.97
C PRO A 281 13.11 13.82 16.91
N GLY A 282 13.27 12.81 17.78
CA GLY A 282 12.34 12.48 18.84
C GLY A 282 11.29 11.44 18.47
N ILE A 283 11.41 10.77 17.34
CA ILE A 283 10.64 9.59 16.95
C ILE A 283 11.37 8.35 17.47
N ASP A 284 10.65 7.42 18.10
CA ASP A 284 11.19 6.17 18.61
C ASP A 284 10.97 5.00 17.62
N ALA A 285 9.81 4.99 16.93
CA ALA A 285 9.53 4.00 15.87
C ALA A 285 8.57 4.52 14.80
N ILE A 286 8.59 3.87 13.63
CA ILE A 286 7.65 4.08 12.51
C ILE A 286 7.08 2.73 12.10
N LEU A 287 5.76 2.60 12.15
CA LEU A 287 5.00 1.57 11.44
C LEU A 287 4.80 2.06 10.01
N VAL A 288 5.30 1.29 9.06
CA VAL A 288 5.34 1.61 7.62
C VAL A 288 4.26 0.83 6.89
N GLY A 289 3.68 1.40 5.84
CA GLY A 289 2.75 0.74 4.92
C GLY A 289 2.99 1.14 3.47
N HIS A 290 2.00 0.91 2.58
CA HIS A 290 1.97 1.31 1.17
C HIS A 290 2.83 0.45 0.23
N ALA A 291 4.03 0.08 0.64
CA ALA A 291 4.96 -0.63 -0.24
C ALA A 291 4.78 -2.16 -0.22
N HIS A 292 3.92 -2.68 0.67
CA HIS A 292 3.64 -4.10 0.85
C HIS A 292 4.92 -4.94 1.08
N GLN A 293 5.86 -4.43 1.88
CA GLN A 293 7.12 -5.10 2.14
C GLN A 293 7.12 -5.86 3.48
N GLU A 294 7.88 -6.94 3.54
CA GLU A 294 8.15 -7.64 4.80
C GLU A 294 9.43 -7.10 5.43
N ILE A 295 9.27 -6.13 6.36
CA ILE A 295 10.38 -5.52 7.09
C ILE A 295 10.21 -5.82 8.57
N PRO A 296 10.82 -6.90 9.09
CA PRO A 296 10.68 -7.25 10.51
C PRO A 296 11.25 -6.18 11.44
N GLU A 297 12.46 -5.70 11.14
CA GLU A 297 13.19 -4.73 11.94
C GLU A 297 14.22 -4.02 11.07
N HIS A 298 14.16 -2.69 11.06
CA HIS A 298 15.16 -1.86 10.38
C HIS A 298 15.42 -0.61 11.21
N PHE A 299 16.70 -0.32 11.50
CA PHE A 299 17.07 0.87 12.26
C PHE A 299 17.66 1.95 11.36
N VAL A 300 17.12 3.15 11.52
CA VAL A 300 17.58 4.37 10.82
C VAL A 300 18.16 5.34 11.84
N THR A 301 19.36 5.85 11.58
CA THR A 301 20.02 6.83 12.46
C THR A 301 19.50 8.23 12.20
N ASN A 302 18.93 8.88 13.20
CA ASN A 302 18.55 10.29 13.11
C ASN A 302 19.79 11.17 12.97
N LYS A 303 19.83 12.01 11.95
CA LYS A 303 20.99 12.85 11.60
C LYS A 303 21.30 13.93 12.63
N ALA A 304 20.29 14.40 13.36
CA ALA A 304 20.44 15.49 14.34
C ALA A 304 20.84 14.98 15.72
N THR A 305 20.33 13.81 16.15
CA THR A 305 20.53 13.28 17.52
C THR A 305 21.50 12.11 17.58
N GLY A 306 21.65 11.36 16.48
CA GLY A 306 22.40 10.09 16.45
C GLY A 306 21.61 8.92 17.07
N GLU A 307 20.37 9.13 17.49
CA GLU A 307 19.49 8.08 18.01
C GLU A 307 19.01 7.18 16.89
N GLN A 308 18.69 5.92 17.26
CA GLN A 308 18.14 4.93 16.31
C GLN A 308 16.62 4.99 16.32
N VAL A 309 16.02 5.10 15.15
CA VAL A 309 14.57 5.01 14.94
C VAL A 309 14.26 3.63 14.35
N LEU A 310 13.35 2.90 14.97
CA LEU A 310 12.93 1.57 14.54
C LEU A 310 11.87 1.69 13.43
N LEU A 311 12.05 1.00 12.30
CA LEU A 311 11.07 0.87 11.23
C LEU A 311 10.64 -0.60 11.11
N THR A 312 9.35 -0.83 10.86
CA THR A 312 8.78 -2.17 10.60
C THR A 312 7.61 -2.06 9.62
N GLU A 313 7.47 -3.06 8.73
CA GLU A 313 6.35 -3.13 7.77
C GLU A 313 5.84 -4.58 7.70
N PRO A 314 4.53 -4.83 7.98
CA PRO A 314 3.99 -6.18 8.17
C PRO A 314 3.41 -6.81 6.89
N LEU A 315 3.98 -6.58 5.72
CA LEU A 315 3.34 -6.96 4.45
C LEU A 315 1.94 -6.31 4.32
N ASN A 316 1.05 -7.01 3.66
CA ASN A 316 -0.33 -6.61 3.39
C ASN A 316 -1.33 -7.69 3.79
N TRP A 317 -2.64 -7.39 3.71
CA TRP A 317 -3.79 -8.28 3.80
C TRP A 317 -3.90 -9.06 5.12
N GLY A 318 -3.16 -8.63 6.15
CA GLY A 318 -3.10 -9.34 7.42
C GLY A 318 -2.25 -10.62 7.37
N MET A 319 -1.26 -10.71 6.47
CA MET A 319 -0.30 -11.82 6.45
C MET A 319 0.62 -11.84 7.66
N ARG A 320 0.90 -10.67 8.22
CA ARG A 320 1.80 -10.47 9.38
C ARG A 320 1.19 -9.47 10.36
N LEU A 321 1.58 -9.64 11.62
CA LEU A 321 1.37 -8.64 12.68
C LEU A 321 2.74 -8.12 13.11
N SER A 322 2.96 -6.81 13.02
CA SER A 322 4.14 -6.19 13.61
C SER A 322 4.00 -6.09 15.11
N VAL A 323 5.07 -6.45 15.83
CA VAL A 323 5.16 -6.36 17.31
C VAL A 323 6.40 -5.57 17.65
N MET A 324 6.22 -4.31 18.08
CA MET A 324 7.28 -3.40 18.51
C MET A 324 7.35 -3.39 20.04
N ASP A 325 8.44 -3.88 20.61
CA ASP A 325 8.67 -3.89 22.06
C ASP A 325 9.62 -2.75 22.44
N PHE A 326 9.24 -1.98 23.46
CA PHE A 326 10.03 -0.86 24.00
C PHE A 326 10.38 -1.11 25.46
N GLU A 327 11.67 -1.04 25.79
CA GLU A 327 12.16 -1.00 27.15
C GLU A 327 12.45 0.43 27.58
N LEU A 328 11.90 0.84 28.71
CA LEU A 328 12.03 2.20 29.22
C LEU A 328 12.68 2.25 30.60
N THR A 329 13.47 3.28 30.81
CA THR A 329 14.04 3.58 32.11
C THR A 329 13.66 5.00 32.54
N LYS A 330 13.26 5.17 33.81
CA LYS A 330 12.89 6.47 34.32
C LYS A 330 14.10 7.25 34.79
N VAL A 331 14.43 8.33 34.06
CA VAL A 331 15.55 9.22 34.36
C VAL A 331 15.02 10.60 34.74
N ARG A 332 15.38 11.07 35.95
CA ARG A 332 14.95 12.40 36.45
C ARG A 332 13.44 12.66 36.40
N GLY A 333 12.66 11.58 36.52
CA GLY A 333 11.20 11.68 36.55
C GLY A 333 10.49 11.52 35.19
N LYS A 334 11.22 11.48 34.09
CA LYS A 334 10.73 11.20 32.72
C LYS A 334 11.11 9.77 32.32
N TRP A 335 10.31 9.17 31.46
CA TRP A 335 10.64 7.93 30.81
C TRP A 335 11.51 8.19 29.59
N ASP A 336 12.57 7.41 29.41
CA ASP A 336 13.42 7.38 28.23
C ASP A 336 13.40 5.97 27.64
N VAL A 337 13.25 5.83 26.33
CA VAL A 337 13.38 4.54 25.64
C VAL A 337 14.85 4.14 25.65
N THR A 338 15.16 2.98 26.24
CA THR A 338 16.54 2.48 26.34
C THR A 338 16.85 1.40 25.33
N SER A 339 15.83 0.73 24.82
CA SER A 339 15.91 -0.15 23.64
C SER A 339 14.53 -0.28 22.99
N ALA A 340 14.55 -0.45 21.68
CA ALA A 340 13.40 -0.84 20.88
C ALA A 340 13.78 -2.07 20.04
N SER A 341 12.82 -2.93 19.76
CA SER A 341 12.96 -4.06 18.83
C SER A 341 11.63 -4.35 18.17
N ALA A 342 11.65 -4.98 16.99
CA ALA A 342 10.44 -5.43 16.34
C ALA A 342 10.56 -6.86 15.84
N SER A 343 9.41 -7.50 15.65
CA SER A 343 9.28 -8.79 15.01
C SER A 343 7.95 -8.87 14.28
N LEU A 344 7.89 -9.72 13.25
CA LEU A 344 6.66 -10.01 12.53
C LEU A 344 6.15 -11.39 12.92
N LEU A 345 4.89 -11.45 13.38
CA LEU A 345 4.21 -12.69 13.63
C LEU A 345 3.41 -13.11 12.39
N ASN A 346 3.51 -14.38 12.02
CA ASN A 346 2.90 -14.90 10.79
C ASN A 346 1.48 -15.40 11.07
N ALA A 347 0.51 -14.96 10.26
CA ALA A 347 -0.89 -15.36 10.34
C ALA A 347 -1.11 -16.87 10.18
N ASN A 348 -0.22 -17.57 9.46
CA ASN A 348 -0.27 -19.04 9.31
C ASN A 348 -0.11 -19.82 10.62
N THR A 349 0.34 -19.17 11.69
CA THR A 349 0.63 -19.85 12.96
C THR A 349 -0.57 -19.95 13.90
N VAL A 350 -1.69 -19.37 13.52
CA VAL A 350 -2.90 -19.30 14.33
C VAL A 350 -4.15 -19.63 13.53
N GLU A 351 -5.19 -20.08 14.23
CA GLU A 351 -6.54 -20.13 13.66
C GLU A 351 -7.19 -18.74 13.69
N ALA A 352 -8.19 -18.53 12.82
CA ALA A 352 -9.01 -17.33 12.86
C ALA A 352 -9.74 -17.19 14.20
N ASP A 353 -9.81 -15.97 14.72
CA ASP A 353 -10.58 -15.67 15.93
C ASP A 353 -12.09 -15.79 15.63
N PRO A 354 -12.80 -16.73 16.26
CA PRO A 354 -14.21 -16.94 16.01
C PRO A 354 -15.07 -15.71 16.36
N VAL A 355 -14.62 -14.82 17.24
CA VAL A 355 -15.35 -13.59 17.59
C VAL A 355 -15.42 -12.68 16.39
N VAL A 356 -14.31 -12.48 15.67
CA VAL A 356 -14.25 -11.66 14.47
C VAL A 356 -15.00 -12.34 13.33
N SER A 357 -14.74 -13.63 13.09
CA SER A 357 -15.42 -14.39 12.02
C SER A 357 -16.94 -14.44 12.18
N ASP A 358 -17.43 -14.68 13.42
CA ASP A 358 -18.86 -14.70 13.69
C ASP A 358 -19.52 -13.35 13.44
N LEU A 359 -18.82 -12.26 13.76
CA LEU A 359 -19.32 -10.89 13.60
C LEU A 359 -19.55 -10.51 12.13
N VAL A 360 -18.68 -10.97 11.23
CA VAL A 360 -18.73 -10.61 9.80
C VAL A 360 -19.34 -11.69 8.91
N ARG A 361 -19.77 -12.83 9.48
CA ARG A 361 -20.25 -14.00 8.74
C ARG A 361 -21.34 -13.67 7.72
N ASP A 362 -22.36 -12.92 8.13
CA ASP A 362 -23.49 -12.60 7.25
C ASP A 362 -23.07 -11.67 6.11
N ALA A 363 -22.19 -10.71 6.40
CA ALA A 363 -21.62 -9.83 5.38
C ALA A 363 -20.74 -10.61 4.40
N HIS A 364 -19.86 -11.48 4.90
CA HIS A 364 -19.04 -12.38 4.09
C HIS A 364 -19.88 -13.27 3.17
N GLN A 365 -20.94 -13.89 3.69
CA GLN A 365 -21.82 -14.77 2.90
C GLN A 365 -22.60 -13.99 1.83
N ARG A 366 -23.09 -12.78 2.14
CA ARG A 366 -23.77 -11.92 1.15
C ARG A 366 -22.86 -11.60 -0.03
N VAL A 367 -21.59 -11.30 0.27
CA VAL A 367 -20.62 -11.00 -0.79
C VAL A 367 -20.29 -12.24 -1.62
N ILE A 368 -20.13 -13.41 -1.00
CA ILE A 368 -19.98 -14.68 -1.74
C ILE A 368 -21.16 -14.91 -2.69
N ASP A 369 -22.37 -14.75 -2.19
CA ASP A 369 -23.58 -14.95 -3.01
C ASP A 369 -23.63 -13.94 -4.17
N TYR A 370 -23.30 -12.67 -3.90
CA TYR A 370 -23.26 -11.62 -4.90
C TYR A 370 -22.23 -11.90 -6.00
N VAL A 371 -20.96 -12.17 -5.64
CA VAL A 371 -19.89 -12.36 -6.64
C VAL A 371 -20.10 -13.63 -7.48
N ASN A 372 -20.82 -14.61 -6.98
CA ASN A 372 -21.17 -15.83 -7.70
C ASN A 372 -22.44 -15.70 -8.55
N THR A 373 -23.10 -14.54 -8.58
CA THR A 373 -24.29 -14.32 -9.40
C THR A 373 -23.90 -14.39 -10.89
N PRO A 374 -24.49 -15.30 -11.69
CA PRO A 374 -24.27 -15.32 -13.14
C PRO A 374 -24.91 -14.10 -13.80
N VAL A 375 -24.16 -13.43 -14.67
CA VAL A 375 -24.61 -12.21 -15.38
C VAL A 375 -24.76 -12.44 -16.90
N GLY A 376 -24.20 -13.54 -17.42
CA GLY A 376 -24.28 -13.90 -18.84
C GLY A 376 -23.51 -15.18 -19.12
N THR A 377 -23.09 -15.37 -20.38
CA THR A 377 -22.31 -16.53 -20.83
C THR A 377 -21.14 -16.08 -21.70
N ALA A 378 -20.06 -16.87 -21.76
CA ALA A 378 -19.00 -16.71 -22.76
C ALA A 378 -18.99 -17.93 -23.69
N THR A 379 -18.71 -17.70 -24.97
CA THR A 379 -18.66 -18.76 -25.98
C THR A 379 -17.34 -19.56 -25.95
N GLU A 380 -16.29 -18.98 -25.38
CA GLU A 380 -14.95 -19.55 -25.27
C GLU A 380 -14.30 -19.14 -23.95
N THR A 381 -13.31 -19.92 -23.49
CA THR A 381 -12.49 -19.56 -22.33
C THR A 381 -11.44 -18.52 -22.71
N MET A 382 -11.38 -17.42 -21.96
CA MET A 382 -10.42 -16.33 -22.16
C MET A 382 -9.51 -16.16 -20.92
N PRO A 383 -8.28 -16.71 -20.92
CA PRO A 383 -7.33 -16.58 -19.81
C PRO A 383 -6.47 -15.32 -19.92
N ALA A 384 -6.15 -14.69 -18.79
CA ALA A 384 -5.23 -13.53 -18.72
C ALA A 384 -3.74 -13.91 -18.55
N ALA A 385 -3.42 -15.18 -18.41
CA ALA A 385 -2.07 -15.63 -18.03
C ALA A 385 -0.94 -15.13 -18.97
N GLU A 386 -1.22 -14.98 -20.25
CA GLU A 386 -0.25 -14.53 -21.25
C GLU A 386 -0.37 -13.04 -21.60
N SER A 387 -1.33 -12.30 -21.06
CA SER A 387 -1.61 -10.89 -21.43
C SER A 387 -0.42 -9.94 -21.23
N ARG A 388 0.57 -10.32 -20.42
CA ARG A 388 1.79 -9.55 -20.22
C ARG A 388 2.71 -9.50 -21.43
N TYR A 389 2.63 -10.50 -22.33
CA TYR A 389 3.58 -10.66 -23.44
C TYR A 389 2.95 -11.14 -24.74
N ARG A 390 1.63 -11.36 -24.75
CA ARG A 390 0.81 -11.67 -25.93
C ARG A 390 -0.44 -10.82 -25.91
N ASP A 391 -0.91 -10.52 -27.09
CA ASP A 391 -2.26 -10.03 -27.29
C ASP A 391 -3.26 -11.12 -26.93
N THR A 392 -4.29 -10.78 -26.17
CA THR A 392 -5.24 -11.77 -25.64
C THR A 392 -6.67 -11.23 -25.68
N ALA A 393 -7.61 -12.08 -26.05
CA ALA A 393 -9.02 -11.75 -26.13
C ALA A 393 -9.61 -11.16 -24.83
N VAL A 394 -9.03 -11.49 -23.66
CA VAL A 394 -9.50 -10.97 -22.39
C VAL A 394 -9.15 -9.47 -22.21
N ILE A 395 -8.03 -9.01 -22.75
CA ILE A 395 -7.67 -7.58 -22.75
C ILE A 395 -8.43 -6.84 -23.85
N ASP A 396 -8.62 -7.48 -25.00
CA ASP A 396 -9.48 -6.92 -26.05
C ASP A 396 -10.91 -6.72 -25.58
N PHE A 397 -11.42 -7.64 -24.76
CA PHE A 397 -12.75 -7.48 -24.14
C PHE A 397 -12.83 -6.22 -23.26
N VAL A 398 -11.82 -5.95 -22.43
CA VAL A 398 -11.77 -4.71 -21.63
C VAL A 398 -11.75 -3.49 -22.54
N ASN A 399 -10.89 -3.49 -23.56
CA ASN A 399 -10.76 -2.39 -24.51
C ASN A 399 -12.04 -2.16 -25.30
N GLU A 400 -12.71 -3.21 -25.78
CA GLU A 400 -13.98 -3.12 -26.51
C GLU A 400 -15.07 -2.46 -25.66
N VAL A 401 -15.20 -2.87 -24.40
CA VAL A 401 -16.18 -2.27 -23.48
C VAL A 401 -15.90 -0.80 -23.24
N GLN A 402 -14.62 -0.42 -23.08
CA GLN A 402 -14.21 0.97 -22.92
C GLN A 402 -14.51 1.79 -24.21
N ILE A 403 -14.16 1.26 -25.39
CA ILE A 403 -14.45 1.90 -26.70
C ILE A 403 -15.94 2.17 -26.83
N GLN A 404 -16.78 1.14 -26.67
CA GLN A 404 -18.23 1.30 -26.78
C GLN A 404 -18.81 2.29 -25.77
N ALA A 405 -18.27 2.34 -24.55
CA ALA A 405 -18.73 3.28 -23.54
C ALA A 405 -18.38 4.74 -23.92
N VAL A 406 -17.16 4.95 -24.42
CA VAL A 406 -16.71 6.28 -24.90
C VAL A 406 -17.51 6.70 -26.13
N GLU A 407 -17.66 5.85 -27.14
CA GLU A 407 -18.44 6.13 -28.34
C GLU A 407 -19.88 6.56 -28.01
N ARG A 408 -20.55 5.78 -27.14
CA ARG A 408 -21.92 6.12 -26.68
C ARG A 408 -21.95 7.49 -25.98
N SER A 409 -20.95 7.78 -25.14
CA SER A 409 -20.93 9.00 -24.34
C SER A 409 -20.56 10.24 -25.16
N LEU A 410 -19.70 10.11 -26.17
CA LEU A 410 -19.30 11.19 -27.06
C LEU A 410 -20.29 11.42 -28.21
N ALA A 411 -21.22 10.52 -28.49
CA ALA A 411 -22.19 10.65 -29.57
C ALA A 411 -22.98 11.97 -29.46
N GLY A 412 -22.94 12.76 -30.55
CA GLY A 412 -23.60 14.08 -30.61
C GLY A 412 -22.85 15.22 -29.90
N THR A 413 -21.67 14.98 -29.34
CA THR A 413 -20.76 16.01 -28.84
C THR A 413 -19.79 16.47 -29.94
N PRO A 414 -19.06 17.58 -29.77
CA PRO A 414 -18.03 18.02 -30.72
C PRO A 414 -16.89 16.98 -30.92
N ALA A 415 -16.66 16.10 -29.98
CA ALA A 415 -15.67 15.02 -30.03
C ALA A 415 -16.21 13.70 -30.62
N GLY A 416 -17.51 13.63 -30.92
CA GLY A 416 -18.18 12.40 -31.40
C GLY A 416 -17.72 11.91 -32.77
N ASP A 417 -17.05 12.76 -33.56
CA ASP A 417 -16.48 12.39 -34.86
C ASP A 417 -15.02 11.88 -34.75
N LEU A 418 -14.39 11.94 -33.56
CA LEU A 418 -13.05 11.41 -33.36
C LEU A 418 -13.08 9.88 -33.34
N PRO A 419 -12.13 9.22 -34.04
CA PRO A 419 -11.99 7.77 -33.86
C PRO A 419 -11.59 7.46 -32.41
N VAL A 420 -12.21 6.42 -31.86
CA VAL A 420 -11.97 6.00 -30.49
C VAL A 420 -10.92 4.90 -30.45
N LEU A 421 -9.91 5.08 -29.62
CA LEU A 421 -8.94 4.06 -29.25
C LEU A 421 -9.09 3.77 -27.76
N SER A 422 -8.58 2.63 -27.32
CA SER A 422 -8.61 2.29 -25.90
C SER A 422 -7.25 1.78 -25.44
N LEU A 423 -6.95 1.99 -24.17
CA LEU A 423 -5.79 1.40 -23.52
C LEU A 423 -6.19 0.64 -22.25
N ALA A 424 -5.57 -0.52 -22.05
CA ALA A 424 -5.72 -1.32 -20.85
C ALA A 424 -4.39 -1.98 -20.46
N ALA A 425 -4.24 -2.28 -19.17
CA ALA A 425 -3.10 -3.00 -18.61
C ALA A 425 -3.50 -4.43 -18.20
N PRO A 426 -2.56 -5.38 -18.10
CA PRO A 426 -2.83 -6.73 -17.61
C PRO A 426 -2.90 -6.73 -16.08
N PHE A 427 -4.04 -6.32 -15.50
CA PHE A 427 -4.23 -6.18 -14.06
C PHE A 427 -4.22 -7.51 -13.29
N SER A 428 -4.43 -8.64 -13.98
CA SER A 428 -4.43 -9.97 -13.38
C SER A 428 -3.64 -10.95 -14.21
N ARG A 429 -2.85 -11.81 -13.53
CA ARG A 429 -2.13 -12.94 -14.16
C ARG A 429 -2.93 -14.24 -14.12
N THR A 430 -4.00 -14.26 -13.33
CA THR A 430 -4.73 -15.51 -13.02
C THR A 430 -6.21 -15.45 -13.35
N ALA A 431 -6.73 -14.28 -13.76
CA ALA A 431 -8.11 -14.15 -14.17
C ALA A 431 -8.41 -15.02 -15.39
N VAL A 432 -9.60 -15.61 -15.40
CA VAL A 432 -10.12 -16.40 -16.51
C VAL A 432 -11.62 -16.11 -16.63
N ILE A 433 -12.05 -15.69 -17.80
CA ILE A 433 -13.47 -15.75 -18.15
C ILE A 433 -13.74 -17.14 -18.73
N PRO A 434 -14.50 -18.02 -18.04
CA PRO A 434 -14.71 -19.39 -18.48
C PRO A 434 -15.72 -19.47 -19.64
N GLU A 435 -15.59 -20.46 -20.52
CA GLU A 435 -16.69 -20.85 -21.41
C GLU A 435 -17.92 -21.26 -20.60
N GLY A 436 -19.10 -20.80 -21.00
CA GLY A 436 -20.36 -21.03 -20.30
C GLY A 436 -20.74 -19.88 -19.39
N PRO A 437 -21.37 -20.12 -18.23
CA PRO A 437 -21.82 -19.05 -17.33
C PRO A 437 -20.67 -18.17 -16.84
N VAL A 438 -20.86 -16.85 -16.94
CA VAL A 438 -19.94 -15.83 -16.45
C VAL A 438 -20.56 -15.15 -15.25
N THR A 439 -19.81 -15.05 -14.15
CA THR A 439 -20.24 -14.45 -12.90
C THR A 439 -19.62 -13.08 -12.68
N ILE A 440 -20.13 -12.33 -11.70
CA ILE A 440 -19.56 -11.03 -11.30
C ILE A 440 -18.08 -11.17 -10.93
N ARG A 441 -17.69 -12.23 -10.20
CA ARG A 441 -16.30 -12.43 -9.79
C ARG A 441 -15.34 -12.65 -10.97
N ASP A 442 -15.80 -13.30 -12.04
CA ASP A 442 -14.96 -13.54 -13.22
C ASP A 442 -14.59 -12.22 -13.90
N LEU A 443 -15.54 -11.26 -13.93
CA LEU A 443 -15.33 -9.91 -14.45
C LEU A 443 -14.55 -9.02 -13.48
N ALA A 444 -14.89 -9.06 -12.18
CA ALA A 444 -14.19 -8.29 -11.15
C ALA A 444 -12.73 -8.74 -10.97
N GLY A 445 -12.46 -10.04 -11.12
CA GLY A 445 -11.10 -10.59 -11.08
C GLY A 445 -10.24 -10.18 -12.29
N LEU A 446 -10.87 -9.78 -13.40
CA LEU A 446 -10.17 -9.26 -14.57
C LEU A 446 -9.73 -7.80 -14.38
N TYR A 447 -10.57 -6.96 -13.75
CA TYR A 447 -10.30 -5.55 -13.48
C TYR A 447 -10.41 -5.26 -11.99
N VAL A 448 -9.34 -5.51 -11.25
CA VAL A 448 -9.34 -5.52 -9.77
C VAL A 448 -9.37 -4.14 -9.12
N PHE A 449 -9.03 -3.07 -9.86
CA PHE A 449 -8.98 -1.70 -9.34
C PHE A 449 -10.32 -0.97 -9.57
N PRO A 450 -10.78 -0.10 -8.64
CA PRO A 450 -12.01 0.68 -8.79
C PRO A 450 -11.80 1.92 -9.67
N ASN A 451 -11.10 1.76 -10.78
CA ASN A 451 -10.81 2.87 -11.69
C ASN A 451 -12.04 3.25 -12.50
N THR A 452 -12.29 4.56 -12.64
CA THR A 452 -13.35 5.12 -13.45
C THR A 452 -12.90 5.44 -14.88
N LEU A 453 -13.84 5.39 -15.84
CA LEU A 453 -13.56 5.62 -17.24
C LEU A 453 -13.38 7.12 -17.57
N TYR A 454 -12.30 7.42 -18.28
CA TYR A 454 -12.01 8.71 -18.93
C TYR A 454 -11.82 8.54 -20.42
N ALA A 455 -11.96 9.62 -21.17
CA ALA A 455 -11.42 9.73 -22.52
C ALA A 455 -10.69 11.08 -22.68
N VAL A 456 -9.56 11.04 -23.38
CA VAL A 456 -8.71 12.20 -23.62
C VAL A 456 -8.39 12.35 -25.11
N ASP A 457 -8.12 13.59 -25.57
CA ASP A 457 -7.70 13.86 -26.93
C ASP A 457 -6.18 13.73 -27.08
N MET A 458 -5.75 12.75 -27.87
CA MET A 458 -4.33 12.54 -28.18
C MET A 458 -4.09 12.46 -29.68
N THR A 459 -2.95 13.02 -30.11
CA THR A 459 -2.48 12.90 -31.49
C THR A 459 -1.72 11.59 -31.72
N GLY A 460 -1.62 11.15 -32.98
CA GLY A 460 -0.85 9.97 -33.35
C GLY A 460 0.64 10.04 -32.93
N ALA A 461 1.22 11.25 -32.91
CA ALA A 461 2.58 11.47 -32.40
C ALA A 461 2.67 11.18 -30.89
N GLN A 462 1.72 11.67 -30.11
CA GLN A 462 1.65 11.46 -28.67
C GLN A 462 1.39 9.99 -28.32
N ILE A 463 0.54 9.30 -29.08
CA ILE A 463 0.29 7.87 -28.94
C ILE A 463 1.57 7.05 -29.16
N ARG A 464 2.38 7.40 -30.19
CA ARG A 464 3.68 6.75 -30.41
C ARG A 464 4.61 6.91 -29.19
N GLU A 465 4.74 8.12 -28.67
CA GLU A 465 5.60 8.40 -27.52
C GLU A 465 5.08 7.67 -26.25
N TYR A 466 3.78 7.57 -26.10
CA TYR A 466 3.15 6.80 -25.03
C TYR A 466 3.49 5.31 -25.11
N LEU A 467 3.35 4.70 -26.31
CA LEU A 467 3.69 3.30 -26.56
C LEU A 467 5.19 3.01 -26.34
N GLU A 468 6.08 3.92 -26.76
CA GLU A 468 7.53 3.78 -26.50
C GLU A 468 7.82 3.78 -24.99
N TYR A 469 7.09 4.60 -24.22
CA TYR A 469 7.23 4.59 -22.78
C TYR A 469 6.66 3.31 -22.15
N SER A 470 5.52 2.82 -22.61
CA SER A 470 4.93 1.56 -22.15
C SER A 470 5.86 0.38 -22.42
N ALA A 471 6.50 0.35 -23.58
CA ALA A 471 7.41 -0.71 -24.00
C ALA A 471 8.67 -0.85 -23.11
N LYS A 472 8.98 0.09 -22.21
CA LYS A 472 10.04 -0.06 -21.19
C LYS A 472 9.80 -1.25 -20.25
N TYR A 473 8.58 -1.74 -20.19
CA TYR A 473 8.16 -2.91 -19.40
C TYR A 473 8.97 -4.17 -19.74
N PHE A 474 9.51 -4.27 -20.95
CA PHE A 474 10.28 -5.43 -21.40
C PHE A 474 11.79 -5.23 -21.23
N ASN A 475 12.48 -6.30 -20.83
CA ASN A 475 13.93 -6.36 -20.88
C ASN A 475 14.41 -6.44 -22.34
N GLN A 476 15.48 -5.71 -22.67
CA GLN A 476 16.08 -5.79 -24.01
C GLN A 476 16.68 -7.18 -24.25
N THR A 477 16.35 -7.80 -25.38
CA THR A 477 16.73 -9.18 -25.70
C THR A 477 17.38 -9.25 -27.07
N ALA A 478 18.62 -9.73 -27.13
CA ALA A 478 19.35 -9.87 -28.41
C ALA A 478 18.62 -10.83 -29.37
N PRO A 479 18.73 -10.60 -30.71
CA PRO A 479 18.22 -11.54 -31.71
C PRO A 479 18.79 -12.94 -31.50
N GLY A 480 17.91 -13.97 -31.52
CA GLY A 480 18.31 -15.39 -31.36
C GLY A 480 18.51 -15.86 -29.91
N ALA A 481 18.46 -14.98 -28.90
CA ALA A 481 18.49 -15.41 -27.51
C ALA A 481 17.21 -16.19 -27.13
N ALA A 482 17.28 -17.11 -26.18
CA ALA A 482 16.09 -17.71 -25.59
C ALA A 482 15.27 -16.62 -24.86
N VAL A 483 13.94 -16.72 -24.91
CA VAL A 483 13.03 -15.81 -24.23
C VAL A 483 12.24 -16.62 -23.22
N ASP A 484 12.30 -16.15 -21.98
CA ASP A 484 11.48 -16.61 -20.87
C ASP A 484 10.58 -15.45 -20.43
N PRO A 485 9.24 -15.57 -20.51
CA PRO A 485 8.31 -14.52 -20.14
C PRO A 485 8.55 -13.94 -18.74
N GLU A 486 8.96 -14.78 -17.77
CA GLU A 486 9.18 -14.33 -16.37
C GLU A 486 10.42 -13.43 -16.24
N THR A 487 11.40 -13.58 -17.12
CA THR A 487 12.59 -12.72 -17.14
C THR A 487 12.50 -11.62 -18.20
N LEU A 488 11.56 -11.72 -19.12
CA LEU A 488 11.32 -10.72 -20.16
C LEU A 488 10.58 -9.50 -19.64
N THR A 489 9.57 -9.72 -18.78
CA THR A 489 8.65 -8.69 -18.28
C THR A 489 9.16 -8.01 -17.02
N ASN A 490 8.46 -6.97 -16.55
CA ASN A 490 8.77 -6.20 -15.34
C ASN A 490 10.18 -5.59 -15.29
N ALA A 491 10.70 -5.17 -16.43
CA ALA A 491 12.01 -4.53 -16.52
C ALA A 491 12.11 -3.33 -15.56
N GLY A 492 13.24 -3.27 -14.82
CA GLY A 492 13.47 -2.18 -13.88
C GLY A 492 12.46 -2.12 -12.72
N GLY A 493 11.72 -3.20 -12.43
CA GLY A 493 10.69 -3.23 -11.39
C GLY A 493 9.36 -2.63 -11.83
N THR A 494 9.15 -2.37 -13.13
CA THR A 494 7.87 -1.84 -13.65
C THR A 494 6.74 -2.85 -13.40
N PRO A 495 5.71 -2.50 -12.62
CA PRO A 495 4.60 -3.42 -12.34
C PRO A 495 3.69 -3.60 -13.56
N ASP A 496 2.93 -4.71 -13.59
CA ASP A 496 2.05 -5.05 -14.71
C ASP A 496 1.01 -3.96 -15.00
N TYR A 497 0.45 -3.34 -13.96
CA TYR A 497 -0.52 -2.24 -14.11
C TYR A 497 0.09 -0.94 -14.68
N ASN A 498 1.40 -0.88 -14.88
CA ASN A 498 2.12 0.20 -15.57
C ASN A 498 2.66 -0.26 -16.94
N TYR A 499 2.00 -1.24 -17.56
CA TYR A 499 2.20 -1.65 -18.94
C TYR A 499 0.85 -1.57 -19.68
N ASP A 500 0.67 -0.52 -20.47
CA ASP A 500 -0.57 -0.30 -21.22
C ASP A 500 -0.43 -0.78 -22.66
N MET A 501 -1.47 -1.45 -23.15
CA MET A 501 -1.64 -1.91 -24.52
C MET A 501 -2.80 -1.15 -25.16
N PHE A 502 -2.59 -0.71 -26.41
CA PHE A 502 -3.65 -0.04 -27.18
C PHE A 502 -4.44 -1.03 -28.02
N SER A 503 -5.74 -0.81 -28.12
CA SER A 503 -6.64 -1.39 -29.10
C SER A 503 -7.14 -0.31 -30.07
N GLY A 504 -7.49 -0.72 -31.29
CA GLY A 504 -7.89 0.15 -32.40
C GLY A 504 -6.74 0.61 -33.29
N ILE A 505 -5.49 0.25 -32.96
CA ILE A 505 -4.28 0.50 -33.80
C ILE A 505 -3.42 -0.77 -33.85
N GLY A 506 -2.69 -0.95 -34.96
CA GLY A 506 -1.75 -2.06 -35.11
C GLY A 506 -0.31 -1.62 -34.84
N TYR A 507 0.50 -2.42 -34.12
CA TYR A 507 1.93 -2.14 -33.89
C TYR A 507 2.74 -3.36 -33.51
N ASP A 508 4.06 -3.31 -33.75
CA ASP A 508 5.02 -4.27 -33.24
C ASP A 508 5.90 -3.61 -32.17
N ILE A 509 6.24 -4.36 -31.10
CA ILE A 509 7.20 -3.95 -30.07
C ILE A 509 8.51 -4.71 -30.29
N ASP A 510 9.54 -4.06 -30.82
CA ASP A 510 10.85 -4.67 -31.04
C ASP A 510 11.68 -4.65 -29.77
N ILE A 511 11.66 -5.77 -29.04
CA ILE A 511 12.43 -5.94 -27.80
C ILE A 511 13.94 -6.08 -28.02
N SER A 512 14.44 -6.13 -29.25
CA SER A 512 15.87 -6.06 -29.54
C SER A 512 16.38 -4.61 -29.61
N ALA A 513 15.48 -3.65 -29.80
CA ALA A 513 15.79 -2.23 -29.81
C ALA A 513 15.93 -1.64 -28.39
N PRO A 514 16.67 -0.55 -28.23
CA PRO A 514 16.71 0.19 -26.95
C PRO A 514 15.34 0.80 -26.63
N VAL A 515 15.10 1.08 -25.34
CA VAL A 515 13.90 1.80 -24.88
C VAL A 515 13.81 3.15 -25.60
N GLY A 516 12.64 3.49 -26.11
CA GLY A 516 12.39 4.71 -26.89
C GLY A 516 12.53 4.52 -28.42
N GLU A 517 12.90 3.31 -28.90
CA GLU A 517 13.03 2.98 -30.33
C GLU A 517 12.39 1.62 -30.65
N ARG A 518 11.39 1.20 -29.88
CA ARG A 518 10.80 -0.16 -29.92
C ARG A 518 9.56 -0.27 -30.78
N ILE A 519 8.81 0.83 -30.95
CA ILE A 519 7.53 0.80 -31.65
C ILE A 519 7.74 0.88 -33.16
N THR A 520 7.39 -0.20 -33.83
CA THR A 520 7.50 -0.34 -35.29
C THR A 520 6.15 -0.73 -35.89
N ASN A 521 5.98 -0.58 -37.19
CA ASN A 521 4.77 -0.92 -37.94
C ASN A 521 3.48 -0.32 -37.33
N LEU A 522 3.57 0.91 -36.78
CA LEU A 522 2.43 1.57 -36.17
C LEU A 522 1.42 2.03 -37.24
N THR A 523 0.22 1.45 -37.18
CA THR A 523 -0.84 1.64 -38.20
C THR A 523 -2.19 1.94 -37.58
N TYR A 524 -3.01 2.69 -38.31
CA TYR A 524 -4.43 2.88 -38.06
C TYR A 524 -5.20 2.57 -39.37
N ASP A 525 -6.26 1.78 -39.29
CA ASP A 525 -7.07 1.33 -40.44
C ASP A 525 -6.20 0.82 -41.62
N GLY A 526 -5.17 0.03 -41.29
CA GLY A 526 -4.25 -0.58 -42.24
C GLY A 526 -3.25 0.38 -42.91
N ALA A 527 -3.27 1.69 -42.61
CA ALA A 527 -2.32 2.69 -43.08
C ALA A 527 -1.34 3.11 -41.96
N PRO A 528 -0.13 3.62 -42.29
CA PRO A 528 0.74 4.20 -41.28
C PRO A 528 0.01 5.29 -40.48
N LEU A 529 0.13 5.23 -39.14
CA LEU A 529 -0.53 6.20 -38.25
C LEU A 529 -0.07 7.63 -38.58
N ASP A 530 -1.02 8.53 -38.92
CA ASP A 530 -0.72 9.94 -39.13
C ASP A 530 -0.37 10.61 -37.79
N PRO A 531 0.85 11.15 -37.63
CA PRO A 531 1.23 11.84 -36.39
C PRO A 531 0.35 13.01 -35.98
N ALA A 532 -0.35 13.62 -36.93
CA ALA A 532 -1.21 14.77 -36.68
C ALA A 532 -2.69 14.41 -36.47
N GLN A 533 -3.09 13.17 -36.72
CA GLN A 533 -4.46 12.71 -36.49
C GLN A 533 -4.81 12.70 -35.01
N HIS A 534 -5.98 13.20 -34.67
CA HIS A 534 -6.53 13.20 -33.32
C HIS A 534 -7.42 11.99 -33.08
N PHE A 535 -7.36 11.47 -31.84
CA PHE A 535 -8.11 10.32 -31.38
C PHE A 535 -8.72 10.60 -29.99
N ALA A 536 -9.92 10.11 -29.75
CA ALA A 536 -10.45 9.98 -28.40
C ALA A 536 -9.88 8.70 -27.79
N VAL A 537 -8.98 8.82 -26.81
CA VAL A 537 -8.33 7.66 -26.16
C VAL A 537 -9.03 7.36 -24.85
N ALA A 538 -9.72 6.21 -24.80
CA ALA A 538 -10.30 5.67 -23.57
C ALA A 538 -9.19 5.22 -22.61
N THR A 539 -9.28 5.65 -21.36
CA THR A 539 -8.29 5.40 -20.31
C THR A 539 -8.98 5.42 -18.94
N ASN A 540 -8.23 5.24 -17.88
CA ASN A 540 -8.76 5.32 -16.52
C ASN A 540 -8.32 6.60 -15.77
N ASN A 541 -9.01 6.91 -14.67
CA ASN A 541 -8.72 8.07 -13.82
C ASN A 541 -7.28 8.07 -13.31
N TYR A 542 -6.73 6.93 -12.88
CA TYR A 542 -5.35 6.82 -12.42
C TYR A 542 -4.36 7.29 -13.48
N ARG A 543 -4.55 6.83 -14.72
CA ARG A 543 -3.67 7.21 -15.84
C ARG A 543 -3.84 8.67 -16.23
N GLN A 544 -5.10 9.15 -16.33
CA GLN A 544 -5.41 10.53 -16.67
C GLN A 544 -4.85 11.52 -15.63
N SER A 545 -4.80 11.13 -14.37
CA SER A 545 -4.24 11.98 -13.30
C SER A 545 -2.70 11.98 -13.24
N GLY A 546 -2.01 11.19 -14.06
CA GLY A 546 -0.55 11.14 -14.12
C GLY A 546 0.09 9.89 -13.53
N GLY A 547 -0.72 8.95 -13.04
CA GLY A 547 -0.23 7.69 -12.48
C GLY A 547 0.66 6.92 -13.47
N GLY A 548 1.82 6.45 -12.99
CA GLY A 548 2.82 5.75 -13.78
C GLY A 548 3.70 6.63 -14.66
N ASN A 549 3.56 7.97 -14.62
CA ASN A 549 4.35 8.95 -15.37
C ASN A 549 4.32 8.76 -16.90
N PHE A 550 3.20 8.33 -17.45
CA PHE A 550 3.06 8.19 -18.89
C PHE A 550 3.02 9.56 -19.58
N PRO A 551 3.74 9.75 -20.71
CA PRO A 551 3.80 11.04 -21.37
C PRO A 551 2.44 11.47 -21.92
N HIS A 552 2.19 12.78 -21.93
CA HIS A 552 1.05 13.47 -22.53
C HIS A 552 -0.30 13.25 -21.84
N ILE A 553 -0.62 12.07 -21.30
CA ILE A 553 -1.96 11.67 -20.89
C ILE A 553 -2.57 12.57 -19.80
N ALA A 554 -1.75 12.97 -18.81
CA ALA A 554 -2.20 13.82 -17.71
C ALA A 554 -2.50 15.27 -18.14
N THR A 555 -1.93 15.71 -19.26
CA THR A 555 -2.10 17.07 -19.79
C THR A 555 -2.98 17.12 -21.04
N ALA A 556 -3.41 15.96 -21.55
CA ALA A 556 -4.30 15.87 -22.71
C ALA A 556 -5.68 16.44 -22.38
N PRO A 557 -6.35 17.11 -23.34
CA PRO A 557 -7.71 17.60 -23.13
C PRO A 557 -8.66 16.46 -22.77
N VAL A 558 -9.37 16.57 -21.64
CA VAL A 558 -10.37 15.59 -21.20
C VAL A 558 -11.63 15.76 -22.05
N LEU A 559 -12.03 14.71 -22.74
CA LEU A 559 -13.24 14.64 -23.56
C LEU A 559 -14.42 14.03 -22.79
N LEU A 560 -14.12 13.08 -21.90
CA LEU A 560 -15.08 12.37 -21.05
C LEU A 560 -14.48 12.13 -19.68
N ASN A 561 -15.29 12.40 -18.65
CA ASN A 561 -15.06 11.97 -17.27
C ASN A 561 -16.34 11.26 -16.80
N GLN A 562 -16.38 9.95 -16.95
CA GLN A 562 -17.50 9.13 -16.52
C GLN A 562 -17.19 8.57 -15.13
N GLN A 563 -17.99 8.94 -14.13
CA GLN A 563 -17.81 8.49 -12.74
C GLN A 563 -18.24 7.01 -12.54
N THR A 564 -18.21 6.21 -13.59
CA THR A 564 -18.53 4.78 -13.56
C THR A 564 -17.25 3.97 -13.59
N GLU A 565 -17.11 3.03 -12.67
CA GLU A 565 -15.98 2.11 -12.67
C GLU A 565 -15.97 1.25 -13.94
N ILE A 566 -14.78 1.03 -14.48
CA ILE A 566 -14.60 0.18 -15.68
C ILE A 566 -15.07 -1.24 -15.39
N ARG A 567 -14.85 -1.75 -14.18
CA ARG A 567 -15.38 -3.05 -13.74
C ARG A 567 -16.92 -3.11 -13.84
N GLN A 568 -17.63 -2.05 -13.44
CA GLN A 568 -19.07 -1.99 -13.57
C GLN A 568 -19.50 -1.96 -15.04
N LEU A 569 -18.76 -1.27 -15.91
CA LEU A 569 -19.02 -1.29 -17.35
C LEU A 569 -18.87 -2.69 -17.97
N LEU A 570 -17.91 -3.49 -17.50
CA LEU A 570 -17.77 -4.89 -17.93
C LEU A 570 -19.00 -5.72 -17.50
N ILE A 571 -19.46 -5.56 -16.26
CA ILE A 571 -20.66 -6.23 -15.75
C ILE A 571 -21.88 -5.79 -16.56
N ASP A 572 -22.10 -4.49 -16.75
CA ASP A 572 -23.22 -3.92 -17.49
C ASP A 572 -23.25 -4.39 -18.95
N TYR A 573 -22.08 -4.49 -19.59
CA TYR A 573 -21.95 -5.02 -20.95
C TYR A 573 -22.47 -6.47 -21.01
N VAL A 574 -22.03 -7.32 -20.08
CA VAL A 574 -22.44 -8.73 -20.07
C VAL A 574 -23.92 -8.87 -19.73
N VAL A 575 -24.43 -8.08 -18.79
CA VAL A 575 -25.87 -8.03 -18.46
C VAL A 575 -26.72 -7.61 -19.67
N ALA A 576 -26.26 -6.61 -20.42
CA ALA A 576 -26.99 -6.08 -21.58
C ALA A 576 -26.96 -7.06 -22.78
N ASN A 577 -25.80 -7.63 -23.08
CA ASN A 577 -25.60 -8.50 -24.25
C ASN A 577 -25.88 -9.98 -23.97
N GLN A 578 -25.91 -10.39 -22.71
CA GLN A 578 -26.12 -11.78 -22.25
C GLN A 578 -25.06 -12.78 -22.73
N SER A 579 -24.11 -12.35 -23.56
CA SER A 579 -23.05 -13.20 -24.13
C SER A 579 -21.78 -12.41 -24.40
N ILE A 580 -20.63 -13.04 -24.17
CA ILE A 580 -19.32 -12.61 -24.60
C ILE A 580 -18.84 -13.58 -25.67
N ASN A 581 -18.56 -13.09 -26.86
CA ASN A 581 -18.03 -13.90 -27.96
C ASN A 581 -16.73 -13.25 -28.48
N PRO A 582 -15.55 -13.85 -28.26
CA PRO A 582 -14.27 -13.31 -28.71
C PRO A 582 -14.23 -12.98 -30.20
N ALA A 583 -14.98 -13.72 -31.02
CA ALA A 583 -15.06 -13.47 -32.48
C ALA A 583 -15.62 -12.08 -32.85
N ASP A 584 -16.27 -11.39 -31.89
CA ASP A 584 -16.87 -10.07 -32.14
C ASP A 584 -15.89 -8.92 -31.89
N PHE A 585 -14.77 -9.15 -31.16
CA PHE A 585 -13.85 -8.09 -30.76
C PHE A 585 -12.36 -8.49 -30.71
N ALA A 586 -12.02 -9.76 -30.63
CA ALA A 586 -10.62 -10.18 -30.49
C ALA A 586 -9.85 -10.02 -31.81
N GLU A 587 -8.82 -9.21 -31.77
CA GLU A 587 -7.89 -8.98 -32.88
C GLU A 587 -6.44 -9.05 -32.38
N GLU A 588 -5.57 -9.75 -33.09
CA GLU A 588 -4.13 -9.63 -32.83
C GLU A 588 -3.63 -8.31 -33.43
N ASN A 589 -3.72 -7.23 -32.66
CA ASN A 589 -3.35 -5.88 -33.11
C ASN A 589 -1.94 -5.47 -32.66
N TRP A 590 -1.32 -6.18 -31.72
CA TRP A 590 0.08 -5.95 -31.34
C TRP A 590 0.83 -7.27 -31.10
N ARG A 591 2.16 -7.24 -31.22
CA ARG A 591 3.02 -8.39 -30.91
C ARG A 591 4.45 -7.97 -30.57
N LEU A 592 5.13 -8.84 -29.83
CA LEU A 592 6.57 -8.73 -29.60
C LEU A 592 7.35 -9.26 -30.78
N VAL A 593 8.32 -8.47 -31.24
CA VAL A 593 9.25 -8.87 -32.31
C VAL A 593 10.71 -8.66 -31.86
N ARG A 594 11.65 -9.34 -32.58
CA ARG A 594 13.08 -9.10 -32.49
C ARG A 594 13.64 -8.92 -33.90
N ALA A 595 14.11 -7.70 -34.20
CA ALA A 595 14.53 -7.34 -35.55
C ALA A 595 13.47 -7.71 -36.61
N GLY A 596 12.19 -7.43 -36.30
CA GLY A 596 11.05 -7.69 -37.17
C GLY A 596 10.54 -9.14 -37.19
N VAL A 597 11.11 -10.06 -36.41
CA VAL A 597 10.67 -11.47 -36.33
C VAL A 597 9.85 -11.67 -35.05
N PRO A 598 8.61 -12.22 -35.13
CA PRO A 598 7.82 -12.53 -33.96
C PRO A 598 8.55 -13.35 -32.91
N VAL A 599 8.37 -13.01 -31.64
CA VAL A 599 9.00 -13.69 -30.49
C VAL A 599 8.24 -14.96 -30.14
N PHE A 600 6.93 -14.83 -30.12
CA PHE A 600 5.98 -15.91 -29.85
C PHE A 600 5.16 -16.15 -31.12
N GLY A 601 5.01 -17.41 -31.50
CA GLY A 601 4.23 -17.83 -32.66
C GLY A 601 2.82 -18.22 -32.27
#